data_c1b6b7c5f4578873ad4f27bc0e7d3716
#
_entry.id   c1b6b7c5f4578873ad4f27bc0e7d3716
#
_cell.length_a   1.000
_cell.length_b   1.000
_cell.length_c   1.000
_cell.angle_alpha   90.00
_cell.angle_beta   90.00
_cell.angle_gamma   90.00
#
_symmetry.space_group_name_H-M   'P 1'
#
loop_
_entity.id
_entity.type
_entity.pdbx_description
1 polymer ?
#
loop_
_entity_poly.entity_id
_entity_poly.type
_entity_poly.pdbx_seq_one_letter_code
_entity_poly.pdbx_strand_id
1 'polypeptide(L)'
;MFKRAAVAVLLFGALLAAGCSRKPPLTVHATMVDVVAPQAKVIWDITNPAYNQKGDGFDPAKISSDQWDKLSAAGQTLSDRGHLLAKQAHVKAAVSGATIMGEGGGNAAGVKEVQAFIDANPTLFAQRARILADAGETIVRAAKTHDIAPLYEVASGMDEVCDGCHKPFWGTDDPPPWHPPAS
;
A
#
# COMPACT_ATOMS: atom_id res chain seq x y z
N MET A 1 42.79 -56.13 -36.84
CA MET A 1 43.23 -55.28 -35.69
C MET A 1 42.30 -54.06 -35.56
N PHE A 2 41.27 -54.14 -34.75
CA PHE A 2 40.32 -53.04 -34.53
C PHE A 2 40.58 -52.42 -33.14
N LYS A 3 41.08 -51.17 -33.11
CA LYS A 3 41.23 -50.41 -31.86
C LYS A 3 39.87 -49.81 -31.44
N ARG A 4 39.38 -50.22 -30.29
CA ARG A 4 38.19 -49.65 -29.65
C ARG A 4 38.60 -48.38 -28.92
N ALA A 5 38.09 -47.24 -29.37
CA ALA A 5 38.19 -45.96 -28.65
C ALA A 5 37.01 -45.86 -27.66
N ALA A 6 37.36 -45.75 -26.37
CA ALA A 6 36.37 -45.50 -25.31
C ALA A 6 36.09 -44.02 -25.23
N VAL A 7 34.84 -43.61 -25.44
CA VAL A 7 34.39 -42.25 -25.25
C VAL A 7 33.90 -42.10 -23.80
N ALA A 8 34.61 -41.35 -23.00
CA ALA A 8 34.24 -40.97 -21.65
C ALA A 8 33.26 -39.81 -21.72
N VAL A 9 31.98 -40.04 -21.41
CA VAL A 9 30.95 -38.99 -21.27
C VAL A 9 31.05 -38.44 -19.87
N LEU A 10 31.58 -37.21 -19.74
CA LEU A 10 31.54 -36.42 -18.52
C LEU A 10 30.17 -35.78 -18.37
N LEU A 11 29.36 -36.35 -17.49
CA LEU A 11 28.10 -35.77 -17.02
C LEU A 11 28.40 -34.61 -16.07
N PHE A 12 28.34 -33.39 -16.60
CA PHE A 12 28.36 -32.14 -15.79
C PHE A 12 26.97 -31.98 -15.16
N GLY A 13 26.82 -32.42 -13.92
CA GLY A 13 25.64 -32.17 -13.10
C GLY A 13 25.54 -30.68 -12.76
N ALA A 14 24.71 -29.92 -13.49
CA ALA A 14 24.34 -28.57 -13.11
C ALA A 14 23.44 -28.64 -11.86
N LEU A 15 23.99 -28.35 -10.68
CA LEU A 15 23.21 -28.05 -9.48
C LEU A 15 22.46 -26.73 -9.73
N LEU A 16 21.20 -26.83 -10.11
CA LEU A 16 20.25 -25.74 -10.04
C LEU A 16 20.01 -25.41 -8.56
N ALA A 17 20.76 -24.44 -8.03
CA ALA A 17 20.43 -23.80 -6.76
C ALA A 17 19.11 -23.09 -6.94
N ALA A 18 18.02 -23.77 -6.59
CA ALA A 18 16.70 -23.18 -6.42
C ALA A 18 16.80 -22.20 -5.23
N GLY A 19 17.20 -20.97 -5.54
CA GLY A 19 17.15 -19.86 -4.59
C GLY A 19 15.69 -19.70 -4.18
N CYS A 20 15.33 -20.18 -2.98
CA CYS A 20 14.07 -19.85 -2.34
C CYS A 20 14.08 -18.34 -2.12
N SER A 21 13.55 -17.59 -3.08
CA SER A 21 13.23 -16.19 -2.91
C SER A 21 12.17 -16.09 -1.82
N ARG A 22 12.61 -15.93 -0.55
CA ARG A 22 11.69 -15.66 0.54
C ARG A 22 10.98 -14.36 0.20
N LYS A 23 9.68 -14.46 -0.05
CA LYS A 23 8.82 -13.28 -0.17
C LYS A 23 9.08 -12.39 1.05
N PRO A 24 9.43 -11.11 0.87
CA PRO A 24 9.68 -10.24 2.02
C PRO A 24 8.46 -10.26 2.95
N PRO A 25 8.68 -10.22 4.27
CA PRO A 25 7.57 -10.25 5.21
C PRO A 25 6.66 -9.04 4.97
N LEU A 26 5.35 -9.28 4.99
CA LEU A 26 4.37 -8.21 4.90
C LEU A 26 4.51 -7.31 6.14
N THR A 27 4.89 -6.06 5.92
CA THR A 27 4.91 -5.03 6.96
C THR A 27 4.09 -3.83 6.51
N VAL A 28 3.62 -3.03 7.48
CA VAL A 28 2.88 -1.79 7.16
C VAL A 28 3.78 -0.86 6.34
N HIS A 29 5.01 -0.61 6.80
CA HIS A 29 5.96 0.27 6.12
C HIS A 29 6.21 -0.14 4.66
N ALA A 30 6.58 -1.40 4.40
CA ALA A 30 6.80 -1.87 3.04
C ALA A 30 5.52 -1.79 2.20
N THR A 31 4.35 -2.11 2.79
CA THR A 31 3.07 -1.97 2.09
C THR A 31 2.78 -0.52 1.70
N MET A 32 3.04 0.43 2.61
CA MET A 32 2.81 1.86 2.33
C MET A 32 3.77 2.38 1.26
N VAL A 33 5.08 2.15 1.41
CA VAL A 33 6.11 2.71 0.52
C VAL A 33 6.10 2.05 -0.86
N ASP A 34 6.02 0.72 -0.90
CA ASP A 34 6.22 -0.02 -2.15
C ASP A 34 4.92 -0.21 -2.94
N VAL A 35 3.75 -0.05 -2.27
CA VAL A 35 2.46 -0.36 -2.91
C VAL A 35 1.47 0.79 -2.78
N VAL A 36 1.06 1.17 -1.56
CA VAL A 36 -0.06 2.11 -1.36
C VAL A 36 0.27 3.50 -1.91
N ALA A 37 1.42 4.08 -1.52
CA ALA A 37 1.81 5.41 -1.98
C ALA A 37 1.95 5.51 -3.51
N PRO A 38 2.58 4.54 -4.22
CA PRO A 38 2.57 4.54 -5.68
C PRO A 38 1.18 4.50 -6.31
N GLN A 39 0.24 3.74 -5.74
CA GLN A 39 -1.12 3.67 -6.28
C GLN A 39 -1.93 4.94 -5.99
N ALA A 40 -1.80 5.51 -4.80
CA ALA A 40 -2.39 6.81 -4.49
C ALA A 40 -1.87 7.89 -5.46
N LYS A 41 -0.57 7.88 -5.75
CA LYS A 41 0.01 8.78 -6.74
C LYS A 41 -0.61 8.61 -8.13
N VAL A 42 -0.82 7.37 -8.60
CA VAL A 42 -1.49 7.12 -9.90
C VAL A 42 -2.89 7.73 -9.90
N ILE A 43 -3.65 7.57 -8.82
CA ILE A 43 -5.00 8.12 -8.70
C ILE A 43 -4.95 9.65 -8.79
N TRP A 44 -4.10 10.31 -8.00
CA TRP A 44 -3.97 11.78 -8.02
C TRP A 44 -3.43 12.34 -9.33
N ASP A 45 -2.45 11.66 -9.95
CA ASP A 45 -1.91 12.09 -11.26
C ASP A 45 -3.00 12.11 -12.35
N ILE A 46 -4.02 11.25 -12.24
CA ILE A 46 -5.16 11.21 -13.16
C ILE A 46 -6.26 12.18 -12.75
N THR A 47 -6.59 12.23 -11.46
CA THR A 47 -7.77 12.98 -10.98
C THR A 47 -7.50 14.46 -10.79
N ASN A 48 -6.30 14.87 -10.36
CA ASN A 48 -5.98 16.28 -10.16
C ASN A 48 -6.13 17.12 -11.45
N PRO A 49 -5.63 16.68 -12.61
CA PRO A 49 -5.89 17.42 -13.87
C PRO A 49 -7.35 17.36 -14.32
N ALA A 50 -8.14 16.40 -13.83
CA ALA A 50 -9.51 16.19 -14.23
C ALA A 50 -10.52 17.13 -13.56
N TYR A 51 -10.13 17.89 -12.53
CA TYR A 51 -11.04 18.87 -11.94
C TYR A 51 -11.67 19.77 -13.00
N ASN A 52 -12.97 20.01 -12.86
CA ASN A 52 -13.69 20.98 -13.67
C ASN A 52 -13.30 22.41 -13.29
N GLN A 53 -13.75 23.39 -14.08
CA GLN A 53 -13.37 24.80 -13.85
C GLN A 53 -13.89 25.36 -12.50
N LYS A 54 -14.94 24.75 -11.92
CA LYS A 54 -15.51 25.20 -10.64
C LYS A 54 -14.83 24.54 -9.45
N GLY A 55 -14.11 23.43 -9.66
CA GLY A 55 -13.47 22.66 -8.61
C GLY A 55 -14.43 21.78 -7.79
N ASP A 56 -15.68 21.65 -8.20
CA ASP A 56 -16.74 20.91 -7.50
C ASP A 56 -17.02 19.51 -8.11
N GLY A 57 -16.16 19.03 -8.99
CA GLY A 57 -16.24 17.73 -9.64
C GLY A 57 -15.14 17.51 -10.66
N PHE A 58 -15.13 16.33 -11.27
CA PHE A 58 -14.24 16.04 -12.39
C PHE A 58 -14.97 16.19 -13.73
N ASP A 59 -14.22 16.57 -14.76
CA ASP A 59 -14.66 16.58 -16.15
C ASP A 59 -14.33 15.21 -16.78
N PRO A 60 -15.34 14.40 -17.15
CA PRO A 60 -15.11 13.07 -17.72
C PRO A 60 -14.32 13.09 -19.02
N ALA A 61 -14.39 14.20 -19.80
CA ALA A 61 -13.64 14.33 -21.04
C ALA A 61 -12.12 14.43 -20.84
N LYS A 62 -11.67 14.70 -19.60
CA LYS A 62 -10.26 14.77 -19.24
C LYS A 62 -9.68 13.43 -18.80
N ILE A 63 -10.48 12.37 -18.68
CA ILE A 63 -10.03 11.04 -18.29
C ILE A 63 -10.15 10.11 -19.51
N SER A 64 -9.01 9.72 -20.08
CA SER A 64 -8.96 8.79 -21.21
C SER A 64 -9.31 7.35 -20.82
N SER A 65 -9.61 6.51 -21.82
CA SER A 65 -9.86 5.08 -21.61
C SER A 65 -8.73 4.40 -20.84
N ASP A 66 -7.47 4.62 -21.24
CA ASP A 66 -6.29 4.07 -20.56
C ASP A 66 -6.15 4.54 -19.10
N GLN A 67 -6.63 5.75 -18.82
CA GLN A 67 -6.62 6.28 -17.45
C GLN A 67 -7.71 5.62 -16.59
N TRP A 68 -8.87 5.32 -17.15
CA TRP A 68 -9.89 4.52 -16.46
C TRP A 68 -9.39 3.12 -16.09
N ASP A 69 -8.66 2.47 -17.01
CA ASP A 69 -8.04 1.17 -16.73
C ASP A 69 -6.98 1.26 -15.62
N LYS A 70 -6.16 2.31 -15.63
CA LYS A 70 -5.16 2.57 -14.57
C LYS A 70 -5.82 2.85 -13.22
N LEU A 71 -6.90 3.62 -13.18
CA LEU A 71 -7.67 3.86 -11.96
C LEU A 71 -8.24 2.54 -11.40
N SER A 72 -8.80 1.70 -12.28
CA SER A 72 -9.31 0.39 -11.87
C SER A 72 -8.21 -0.50 -11.29
N ALA A 73 -7.04 -0.56 -11.93
CA ALA A 73 -5.90 -1.34 -11.44
C ALA A 73 -5.33 -0.81 -10.10
N ALA A 74 -5.23 0.51 -9.99
CA ALA A 74 -4.77 1.16 -8.75
C ALA A 74 -5.76 0.91 -7.61
N GLY A 75 -7.05 1.11 -7.84
CA GLY A 75 -8.10 0.83 -6.86
C GLY A 75 -8.11 -0.63 -6.41
N GLN A 76 -7.97 -1.58 -7.35
CA GLN A 76 -7.89 -3.00 -7.01
C GLN A 76 -6.69 -3.29 -6.11
N THR A 77 -5.54 -2.70 -6.41
CA THR A 77 -4.34 -2.88 -5.59
C THR A 77 -4.51 -2.32 -4.18
N LEU A 78 -5.13 -1.14 -4.04
CA LEU A 78 -5.45 -0.56 -2.73
C LEU A 78 -6.40 -1.45 -1.94
N SER A 79 -7.47 -1.94 -2.59
CA SER A 79 -8.44 -2.85 -1.96
C SER A 79 -7.78 -4.13 -1.48
N ASP A 80 -7.01 -4.80 -2.33
CA ASP A 80 -6.32 -6.04 -1.97
C ASP A 80 -5.37 -5.83 -0.77
N ARG A 81 -4.64 -4.72 -0.73
CA ARG A 81 -3.72 -4.41 0.37
C ARG A 81 -4.43 -4.04 1.65
N GLY A 82 -5.49 -3.25 1.58
CA GLY A 82 -6.34 -2.94 2.72
C GLY A 82 -6.92 -4.20 3.35
N HIS A 83 -7.53 -5.08 2.56
CA HIS A 83 -8.04 -6.36 3.03
C HIS A 83 -6.96 -7.28 3.60
N LEU A 84 -5.79 -7.31 2.96
CA LEU A 84 -4.66 -8.13 3.45
C LEU A 84 -4.19 -7.65 4.82
N LEU A 85 -4.01 -6.34 5.01
CA LEU A 85 -3.65 -5.75 6.30
C LEU A 85 -4.73 -5.99 7.36
N ALA A 86 -6.00 -5.81 7.02
CA ALA A 86 -7.12 -5.98 7.94
C ALA A 86 -7.29 -7.42 8.46
N LYS A 87 -6.79 -8.42 7.72
CA LYS A 87 -6.86 -9.85 8.08
C LYS A 87 -5.65 -10.32 8.92
N GLN A 88 -4.62 -9.50 9.08
CA GLN A 88 -3.44 -9.88 9.86
C GLN A 88 -3.74 -9.84 11.35
N ALA A 89 -3.59 -10.96 12.04
CA ALA A 89 -3.72 -11.02 13.50
C ALA A 89 -2.57 -10.28 14.21
N HIS A 90 -1.37 -10.29 13.61
CA HIS A 90 -0.16 -9.66 14.12
C HIS A 90 0.59 -9.01 12.96
N VAL A 91 0.21 -7.78 12.61
CA VAL A 91 0.90 -7.03 11.57
C VAL A 91 2.16 -6.38 12.15
N LYS A 92 3.26 -6.43 11.42
CA LYS A 92 4.49 -5.73 11.79
C LYS A 92 4.51 -4.33 11.20
N ALA A 93 4.90 -3.34 12.01
CA ALA A 93 5.08 -1.97 11.53
C ALA A 93 6.15 -1.91 10.43
N ALA A 94 7.34 -2.49 10.69
CA ALA A 94 8.44 -2.56 9.73
C ALA A 94 9.32 -3.80 9.99
N VAL A 95 10.28 -4.06 9.11
CA VAL A 95 11.33 -5.05 9.36
C VAL A 95 12.30 -4.55 10.43
N SER A 96 12.98 -5.48 11.11
CA SER A 96 13.99 -5.12 12.13
C SER A 96 15.08 -4.24 11.52
N GLY A 97 15.42 -3.14 12.21
CA GLY A 97 16.44 -2.19 11.78
C GLY A 97 16.01 -1.21 10.68
N ALA A 98 14.76 -1.27 10.23
CA ALA A 98 14.22 -0.21 9.36
C ALA A 98 13.98 1.06 10.16
N THR A 99 14.10 2.19 9.49
CA THR A 99 13.65 3.50 9.93
C THR A 99 12.44 3.93 9.12
N ILE A 100 11.53 4.69 9.71
CA ILE A 100 10.39 5.27 8.99
C ILE A 100 10.54 6.78 8.89
N MET A 101 9.89 7.37 7.89
CA MET A 101 10.00 8.80 7.63
C MET A 101 9.59 9.60 8.89
N GLY A 102 10.41 10.60 9.26
CA GLY A 102 10.18 11.44 10.44
C GLY A 102 10.63 10.82 11.77
N GLU A 103 11.12 9.57 11.81
CA GLU A 103 11.64 8.96 13.03
C GLU A 103 12.79 9.78 13.61
N GLY A 104 12.66 10.11 14.91
CA GLY A 104 13.64 10.95 15.62
C GLY A 104 13.49 12.47 15.41
N GLY A 105 12.47 12.91 14.67
CA GLY A 105 12.16 14.32 14.41
C GLY A 105 10.70 14.68 14.71
N GLY A 106 10.48 15.68 15.52
CA GLY A 106 9.14 16.29 15.71
C GLY A 106 8.06 15.34 16.24
N ASN A 107 6.94 15.30 15.52
CA ASN A 107 5.70 14.66 15.96
C ASN A 107 5.49 13.24 15.40
N ALA A 108 6.45 12.66 14.68
CA ALA A 108 6.30 11.32 14.12
C ALA A 108 6.86 10.24 15.06
N ALA A 109 6.07 9.17 15.25
CA ALA A 109 6.48 8.00 16.01
C ALA A 109 7.56 7.19 15.24
N GLY A 110 8.49 6.59 15.97
CA GLY A 110 9.41 5.61 15.42
C GLY A 110 8.77 4.24 15.26
N VAL A 111 9.51 3.31 14.66
CA VAL A 111 9.01 1.93 14.38
C VAL A 111 8.49 1.24 15.65
N LYS A 112 9.16 1.43 16.80
CA LYS A 112 8.79 0.79 18.07
C LYS A 112 7.47 1.31 18.61
N GLU A 113 7.27 2.61 18.57
CA GLU A 113 6.05 3.28 19.02
C GLU A 113 4.87 2.89 18.14
N VAL A 114 5.05 2.92 16.81
CA VAL A 114 4.03 2.47 15.83
C VAL A 114 3.65 1.01 16.10
N GLN A 115 4.64 0.13 16.32
CA GLN A 115 4.36 -1.28 16.64
C GLN A 115 3.56 -1.42 17.94
N ALA A 116 3.99 -0.73 19.00
CA ALA A 116 3.31 -0.78 20.30
C ALA A 116 1.85 -0.30 20.20
N PHE A 117 1.60 0.74 19.38
CA PHE A 117 0.25 1.25 19.20
C PHE A 117 -0.64 0.30 18.37
N ILE A 118 -0.09 -0.33 17.34
CA ILE A 118 -0.79 -1.36 16.56
C ILE A 118 -1.15 -2.55 17.47
N ASP A 119 -0.21 -3.01 18.28
CA ASP A 119 -0.41 -4.15 19.19
C ASP A 119 -1.47 -3.85 20.28
N ALA A 120 -1.53 -2.61 20.74
CA ALA A 120 -2.53 -2.16 21.71
C ALA A 120 -3.92 -1.93 21.08
N ASN A 121 -4.00 -1.67 19.77
CA ASN A 121 -5.23 -1.28 19.09
C ASN A 121 -5.50 -2.10 17.80
N PRO A 122 -5.48 -3.44 17.84
CA PRO A 122 -5.57 -4.26 16.63
C PRO A 122 -6.91 -4.12 15.90
N THR A 123 -7.99 -3.89 16.64
CA THR A 123 -9.33 -3.69 16.07
C THR A 123 -9.40 -2.37 15.30
N LEU A 124 -8.86 -1.29 15.86
CA LEU A 124 -8.80 0.01 15.19
C LEU A 124 -7.94 -0.09 13.92
N PHE A 125 -6.79 -0.75 14.00
CA PHE A 125 -5.92 -0.95 12.84
C PHE A 125 -6.67 -1.69 11.71
N ALA A 126 -7.34 -2.80 12.05
CA ALA A 126 -8.11 -3.56 11.07
C ALA A 126 -9.27 -2.74 10.46
N GLN A 127 -9.93 -1.89 11.25
CA GLN A 127 -10.99 -1.00 10.75
C GLN A 127 -10.42 0.03 9.76
N ARG A 128 -9.29 0.67 10.07
CA ARG A 128 -8.64 1.64 9.18
C ARG A 128 -8.15 1.00 7.88
N ALA A 129 -7.60 -0.21 7.97
CA ALA A 129 -7.20 -0.98 6.80
C ALA A 129 -8.41 -1.35 5.90
N ARG A 130 -9.59 -1.62 6.49
CA ARG A 130 -10.82 -1.83 5.70
C ARG A 130 -11.28 -0.55 5.00
N ILE A 131 -11.19 0.61 5.64
CA ILE A 131 -11.55 1.89 5.01
C ILE A 131 -10.70 2.13 3.75
N LEU A 132 -9.39 1.80 3.80
CA LEU A 132 -8.53 1.84 2.60
C LEU A 132 -9.02 0.84 1.53
N ALA A 133 -9.43 -0.36 1.94
CA ALA A 133 -9.97 -1.35 1.01
C ALA A 133 -11.26 -0.85 0.34
N ASP A 134 -12.20 -0.31 1.11
CA ASP A 134 -13.48 0.21 0.64
C ASP A 134 -13.30 1.39 -0.34
N ALA A 135 -12.32 2.27 -0.06
CA ALA A 135 -11.93 3.34 -0.98
C ALA A 135 -11.43 2.77 -2.31
N GLY A 136 -10.55 1.77 -2.26
CA GLY A 136 -10.07 1.06 -3.46
C GLY A 136 -11.21 0.43 -4.26
N GLU A 137 -12.14 -0.26 -3.60
CA GLU A 137 -13.31 -0.86 -4.26
C GLU A 137 -14.22 0.18 -4.91
N THR A 138 -14.39 1.34 -4.27
CA THR A 138 -15.16 2.44 -4.84
C THR A 138 -14.53 2.97 -6.11
N ILE A 139 -13.21 3.14 -6.12
CA ILE A 139 -12.46 3.52 -7.34
C ILE A 139 -12.62 2.48 -8.45
N VAL A 140 -12.54 1.18 -8.11
CA VAL A 140 -12.74 0.09 -9.09
C VAL A 140 -14.13 0.15 -9.72
N ARG A 141 -15.18 0.31 -8.90
CA ARG A 141 -16.56 0.40 -9.41
C ARG A 141 -16.73 1.63 -10.30
N ALA A 142 -16.29 2.79 -9.83
CA ALA A 142 -16.35 4.05 -10.58
C ALA A 142 -15.62 3.95 -11.92
N ALA A 143 -14.41 3.37 -11.90
CA ALA A 143 -13.60 3.21 -13.11
C ALA A 143 -14.24 2.26 -14.13
N LYS A 144 -14.83 1.15 -13.71
CA LYS A 144 -15.50 0.19 -14.60
C LYS A 144 -16.76 0.74 -15.26
N THR A 145 -17.44 1.65 -14.61
CA THR A 145 -18.67 2.27 -15.12
C THR A 145 -18.45 3.67 -15.69
N HIS A 146 -17.22 4.18 -15.62
CA HIS A 146 -16.85 5.56 -15.94
C HIS A 146 -17.72 6.59 -15.19
N ASP A 147 -18.06 6.28 -13.93
CA ASP A 147 -18.88 7.12 -13.09
C ASP A 147 -18.05 8.15 -12.34
N ILE A 148 -18.23 9.40 -12.70
CA ILE A 148 -17.46 10.53 -12.18
C ILE A 148 -17.83 10.86 -10.72
N ALA A 149 -19.10 10.74 -10.32
CA ALA A 149 -19.51 11.20 -9.01
C ALA A 149 -18.86 10.42 -7.87
N PRO A 150 -18.91 9.07 -7.81
CA PRO A 150 -18.22 8.32 -6.78
C PRO A 150 -16.69 8.39 -6.92
N LEU A 151 -16.15 8.57 -8.14
CA LEU A 151 -14.71 8.78 -8.30
C LEU A 151 -14.27 10.10 -7.67
N TYR A 152 -15.03 11.17 -7.90
CA TYR A 152 -14.74 12.48 -7.32
C TYR A 152 -14.76 12.43 -5.79
N GLU A 153 -15.82 11.86 -5.20
CA GLU A 153 -15.97 11.75 -3.75
C GLU A 153 -14.80 11.00 -3.12
N VAL A 154 -14.44 9.82 -3.65
CA VAL A 154 -13.38 9.00 -3.06
C VAL A 154 -11.99 9.59 -3.29
N ALA A 155 -11.70 10.15 -4.46
CA ALA A 155 -10.39 10.72 -4.76
C ALA A 155 -10.14 12.03 -4.00
N SER A 156 -11.17 12.87 -3.84
CA SER A 156 -11.10 14.10 -3.04
C SER A 156 -11.00 13.81 -1.54
N GLY A 157 -11.59 12.71 -1.08
CA GLY A 157 -11.54 12.27 0.33
C GLY A 157 -10.36 11.33 0.64
N MET A 158 -9.42 11.11 -0.29
CA MET A 158 -8.33 10.16 -0.08
C MET A 158 -7.38 10.58 1.04
N ASP A 159 -7.20 11.88 1.25
CA ASP A 159 -6.38 12.38 2.36
C ASP A 159 -6.96 11.99 3.71
N GLU A 160 -8.29 12.06 3.89
CA GLU A 160 -8.97 11.60 5.11
C GLU A 160 -8.81 10.09 5.34
N VAL A 161 -8.82 9.31 4.26
CA VAL A 161 -8.56 7.86 4.34
C VAL A 161 -7.13 7.61 4.85
N CYS A 162 -6.14 8.32 4.31
CA CYS A 162 -4.74 8.21 4.72
C CYS A 162 -4.55 8.70 6.16
N ASP A 163 -5.04 9.88 6.49
CA ASP A 163 -4.95 10.50 7.80
C ASP A 163 -5.65 9.69 8.88
N GLY A 164 -6.76 9.07 8.54
CA GLY A 164 -7.49 8.18 9.44
C GLY A 164 -6.65 7.02 9.99
N CYS A 165 -5.59 6.63 9.27
CA CYS A 165 -4.61 5.64 9.71
C CYS A 165 -3.33 6.31 10.26
N HIS A 166 -2.79 7.32 9.56
CA HIS A 166 -1.53 7.97 9.93
C HIS A 166 -1.61 8.66 11.28
N LYS A 167 -2.64 9.46 11.53
CA LYS A 167 -2.79 10.22 12.79
C LYS A 167 -2.78 9.33 14.03
N PRO A 168 -3.62 8.28 14.15
CA PRO A 168 -3.63 7.46 15.35
C PRO A 168 -2.43 6.52 15.50
N PHE A 169 -1.76 6.11 14.41
CA PHE A 169 -0.69 5.10 14.48
C PHE A 169 0.71 5.65 14.31
N TRP A 170 0.86 6.74 13.60
CA TRP A 170 2.17 7.31 13.31
C TRP A 170 2.39 8.69 13.96
N GLY A 171 1.31 9.41 14.25
CA GLY A 171 1.34 10.70 14.94
C GLY A 171 1.86 11.81 14.03
N THR A 172 0.94 12.49 13.35
CA THR A 172 1.27 13.69 12.58
C THR A 172 0.66 14.95 13.20
N ASP A 173 -0.11 14.80 14.29
CA ASP A 173 -0.73 15.89 15.04
C ASP A 173 0.08 16.24 16.30
N ASP A 174 -0.12 17.43 16.84
CA ASP A 174 0.49 17.90 18.08
C ASP A 174 -0.60 18.15 19.13
N PRO A 175 -0.61 17.44 20.28
CA PRO A 175 0.27 16.32 20.66
C PRO A 175 -0.08 15.03 19.91
N PRO A 176 0.92 14.22 19.57
CA PRO A 176 0.67 12.95 18.90
C PRO A 176 -0.16 12.00 19.79
N PRO A 177 -1.17 11.31 19.24
CA PRO A 177 -2.08 10.47 20.02
C PRO A 177 -1.43 9.22 20.62
N TRP A 178 -0.20 8.91 20.23
CA TRP A 178 0.55 7.72 20.68
C TRP A 178 1.40 7.95 21.95
N HIS A 179 1.40 9.15 22.51
CA HIS A 179 2.02 9.33 23.82
C HIS A 179 1.24 8.52 24.87
N PRO A 180 1.87 7.55 25.57
CA PRO A 180 1.21 6.92 26.69
C PRO A 180 0.88 7.97 27.74
N PRO A 181 -0.25 7.85 28.47
CA PRO A 181 -0.53 8.75 29.58
C PRO A 181 0.68 8.74 30.53
N ALA A 182 1.10 9.93 30.94
CA ALA A 182 2.17 10.07 31.92
C ALA A 182 1.81 9.23 33.15
N SER A 183 2.66 8.25 33.46
CA SER A 183 2.54 7.35 34.62
C SER A 183 2.72 8.09 35.92
#